data_4c7d9429aefe2cd2ec2c1d89c65ec0d7
#
_entry.id   4c7d9429aefe2cd2ec2c1d89c65ec0d7
#
_cell.length_a   1.000
_cell.length_b   1.000
_cell.length_c   1.000
_cell.angle_alpha   90.00
_cell.angle_beta   90.00
_cell.angle_gamma   90.00
#
_symmetry.space_group_name_H-M   'P 1'
#
loop_
_entity.id
_entity.type
_entity.pdbx_description
1 polymer ?
#
loop_
_entity_poly.entity_id
_entity_poly.type
_entity_poly.pdbx_seq_one_letter_code
_entity_poly.pdbx_strand_id
1 'polypeptide(L)'
;MTLRRLILTLIIVPLVAAGLSSCAHTDNKRLPYAQVNIVFLTQADWITYGVAGAADYEYFVREKREPARYPWTAATYTGFGGVLLCTDYNGRPLAYDMACPVECSRDVTVRINSDMLAECPRCHSLYDVFALSGGPVGGPAAADNYGLTVYHVGAGHMGEWMVVSY
;
A
#
# COMPACT_ATOMS: atom_id res chain seq x y z
N MET A 1 -29.65 0.62 -49.18
CA MET A 1 -28.72 1.04 -48.08
C MET A 1 -27.36 1.26 -48.73
N THR A 2 -26.86 2.49 -48.78
CA THR A 2 -25.69 2.82 -49.58
C THR A 2 -24.39 2.32 -48.88
N LEU A 3 -23.45 1.83 -49.66
CA LEU A 3 -22.14 1.30 -49.24
C LEU A 3 -21.46 2.24 -48.22
N ARG A 4 -21.64 3.55 -48.36
CA ARG A 4 -21.12 4.59 -47.47
C ARG A 4 -21.70 4.52 -46.04
N ARG A 5 -22.95 4.07 -45.85
CA ARG A 5 -23.56 3.87 -44.52
C ARG A 5 -23.04 2.59 -43.86
N LEU A 6 -22.73 1.55 -44.64
CA LEU A 6 -22.17 0.31 -44.16
C LEU A 6 -20.73 0.50 -43.64
N ILE A 7 -19.91 1.29 -44.34
CA ILE A 7 -18.54 1.62 -43.95
C ILE A 7 -18.52 2.46 -42.66
N LEU A 8 -19.45 3.44 -42.56
CA LEU A 8 -19.54 4.30 -41.39
C LEU A 8 -19.92 3.51 -40.11
N THR A 9 -20.83 2.54 -40.22
CA THR A 9 -21.21 1.66 -39.10
C THR A 9 -20.09 0.69 -38.72
N LEU A 10 -19.28 0.21 -39.69
CA LEU A 10 -18.17 -0.69 -39.45
C LEU A 10 -17.00 -0.01 -38.71
N ILE A 11 -16.85 1.33 -38.86
CA ILE A 11 -15.76 2.08 -38.18
C ILE A 11 -16.22 2.59 -36.80
N ILE A 12 -17.51 2.97 -36.64
CA ILE A 12 -18.01 3.52 -35.37
C ILE A 12 -18.16 2.45 -34.28
N VAL A 13 -18.56 1.22 -34.64
CA VAL A 13 -18.74 0.12 -33.65
C VAL A 13 -17.45 -0.25 -32.93
N PRO A 14 -16.27 -0.47 -33.56
CA PRO A 14 -15.04 -0.75 -32.85
C PRO A 14 -14.50 0.45 -32.04
N LEU A 15 -14.78 1.70 -32.48
CA LEU A 15 -14.35 2.90 -31.78
C LEU A 15 -15.10 3.09 -30.44
N VAL A 16 -16.38 2.73 -30.40
CA VAL A 16 -17.19 2.79 -29.17
C VAL A 16 -16.82 1.66 -28.22
N ALA A 17 -16.45 0.48 -28.73
CA ALA A 17 -15.99 -0.65 -27.90
C ALA A 17 -14.64 -0.38 -27.21
N ALA A 18 -13.75 0.41 -27.80
CA ALA A 18 -12.48 0.80 -27.21
C ALA A 18 -12.59 1.82 -26.05
N GLY A 19 -13.75 2.49 -25.93
CA GLY A 19 -13.99 3.52 -24.88
C GLY A 19 -14.49 2.98 -23.54
N LEU A 20 -14.75 1.68 -23.40
CA LEU A 20 -15.23 1.06 -22.16
C LEU A 20 -14.09 0.47 -21.33
N SER A 21 -12.92 1.11 -21.30
CA SER A 21 -11.91 0.82 -20.28
C SER A 21 -12.45 1.26 -18.93
N SER A 22 -13.16 0.36 -18.23
CA SER A 22 -13.54 0.54 -16.84
C SER A 22 -12.25 0.75 -16.04
N CYS A 23 -12.13 1.89 -15.35
CA CYS A 23 -11.10 2.05 -14.32
C CYS A 23 -11.36 0.96 -13.26
N ALA A 24 -10.63 -0.13 -13.32
CA ALA A 24 -10.72 -1.18 -12.33
C ALA A 24 -10.30 -0.58 -10.98
N HIS A 25 -11.24 -0.48 -10.06
CA HIS A 25 -10.96 0.02 -8.71
C HIS A 25 -10.14 -1.03 -7.95
N THR A 26 -8.99 -0.63 -7.41
CA THR A 26 -8.16 -1.51 -6.58
C THR A 26 -8.87 -1.78 -5.26
N ASP A 27 -9.09 -3.06 -4.93
CA ASP A 27 -9.64 -3.48 -3.64
C ASP A 27 -8.52 -3.56 -2.60
N ASN A 28 -8.48 -2.58 -1.71
CA ASN A 28 -7.52 -2.49 -0.61
C ASN A 28 -8.15 -2.74 0.78
N LYS A 29 -9.36 -3.35 0.83
CA LYS A 29 -10.11 -3.62 2.07
C LYS A 29 -10.27 -5.12 2.35
N ARG A 30 -9.42 -5.95 1.81
CA ARG A 30 -9.49 -7.41 1.95
C ARG A 30 -9.17 -7.91 3.36
N LEU A 31 -8.30 -7.19 4.07
CA LEU A 31 -7.89 -7.59 5.41
C LEU A 31 -8.93 -7.21 6.46
N PRO A 32 -9.08 -8.00 7.52
CA PRO A 32 -9.94 -7.61 8.64
C PRO A 32 -9.38 -6.35 9.32
N TYR A 33 -10.29 -5.56 9.90
CA TYR A 33 -9.90 -4.40 10.69
C TYR A 33 -8.93 -4.80 11.80
N ALA A 34 -7.85 -4.04 11.93
CA ALA A 34 -6.90 -4.15 13.04
C ALA A 34 -6.44 -2.74 13.44
N GLN A 35 -6.28 -2.53 14.74
CA GLN A 35 -5.88 -1.23 15.26
C GLN A 35 -4.45 -0.90 14.85
N VAL A 36 -4.23 0.36 14.43
CA VAL A 36 -2.91 0.93 14.16
C VAL A 36 -2.73 2.18 15.01
N ASN A 37 -1.61 2.27 15.68
CA ASN A 37 -1.20 3.44 16.44
C ASN A 37 0.32 3.42 16.62
N ILE A 38 1.04 4.10 15.73
CA ILE A 38 2.49 4.29 15.80
C ILE A 38 2.71 5.78 15.94
N VAL A 39 3.32 6.21 17.04
CA VAL A 39 3.44 7.61 17.42
C VAL A 39 4.89 8.06 17.41
N PHE A 40 5.16 9.18 16.78
CA PHE A 40 6.42 9.89 16.81
C PHE A 40 6.19 11.22 17.54
N LEU A 41 6.65 11.33 18.77
CA LEU A 41 6.37 12.48 19.62
C LEU A 41 7.08 13.74 19.14
N THR A 42 8.27 13.59 18.59
CA THR A 42 9.12 14.69 18.14
C THR A 42 9.59 14.49 16.71
N GLN A 43 10.07 15.57 16.08
CA GLN A 43 10.74 15.49 14.79
C GLN A 43 11.99 14.61 14.85
N ALA A 44 12.70 14.62 15.97
CA ALA A 44 13.86 13.77 16.17
C ALA A 44 13.48 12.27 16.17
N ASP A 45 12.34 11.91 16.77
CA ASP A 45 11.82 10.54 16.75
C ASP A 45 11.48 10.11 15.31
N TRP A 46 10.85 11.00 14.54
CA TRP A 46 10.54 10.74 13.15
C TRP A 46 11.81 10.49 12.31
N ILE A 47 12.84 11.34 12.47
CA ILE A 47 14.12 11.20 11.76
C ILE A 47 14.86 9.92 12.17
N THR A 48 14.71 9.51 13.46
CA THR A 48 15.46 8.37 14.00
C THR A 48 14.79 7.02 13.70
N TYR A 49 13.48 6.96 13.75
CA TYR A 49 12.70 5.73 13.70
C TYR A 49 11.72 5.66 12.53
N GLY A 50 11.39 6.79 11.92
CA GLY A 50 10.50 6.88 10.77
C GLY A 50 11.25 6.79 9.45
N VAL A 51 10.76 7.51 8.46
CA VAL A 51 11.28 7.52 7.09
C VAL A 51 11.63 8.94 6.65
N ALA A 52 12.70 9.08 5.85
CA ALA A 52 13.16 10.37 5.35
C ALA A 52 13.74 10.24 3.93
N GLY A 53 13.45 11.23 3.08
CA GLY A 53 13.92 11.21 1.68
C GLY A 53 12.91 10.59 0.74
N ALA A 54 13.38 10.13 -0.42
CA ALA A 54 12.56 9.52 -1.46
C ALA A 54 12.72 8.00 -1.43
N ALA A 55 11.61 7.27 -1.54
CA ALA A 55 11.56 5.81 -1.55
C ALA A 55 12.30 5.14 -0.36
N ASP A 56 12.27 5.80 0.80
CA ASP A 56 12.74 5.23 2.05
C ASP A 56 11.66 4.39 2.72
N TYR A 57 12.04 3.39 3.52
CA TYR A 57 11.05 2.53 4.18
C TYR A 57 11.55 1.94 5.49
N GLU A 58 10.59 1.67 6.41
CA GLU A 58 10.81 0.99 7.68
C GLU A 58 9.64 0.06 8.00
N TYR A 59 9.92 -1.05 8.66
CA TYR A 59 8.92 -2.03 9.06
C TYR A 59 8.60 -1.92 10.54
N PHE A 60 7.30 -1.89 10.88
CA PHE A 60 6.84 -1.89 12.26
C PHE A 60 6.05 -3.16 12.54
N VAL A 61 6.65 -4.08 13.28
CA VAL A 61 6.03 -5.35 13.70
C VAL A 61 6.16 -5.49 15.20
N ARG A 62 5.06 -5.26 15.93
CA ARG A 62 5.03 -5.22 17.38
C ARG A 62 5.52 -6.54 18.03
N GLU A 63 5.06 -7.67 17.52
CA GLU A 63 5.40 -9.00 18.04
C GLU A 63 6.89 -9.31 17.95
N LYS A 64 7.56 -8.76 16.94
CA LYS A 64 9.00 -8.91 16.71
C LYS A 64 9.82 -7.75 17.31
N ARG A 65 9.15 -6.68 17.79
CA ARG A 65 9.78 -5.42 18.16
C ARG A 65 10.68 -4.89 17.03
N GLU A 66 10.18 -4.89 15.82
CA GLU A 66 10.85 -4.38 14.63
C GLU A 66 10.26 -2.99 14.27
N PRO A 67 11.07 -1.89 14.21
CA PRO A 67 12.52 -1.86 14.45
C PRO A 67 12.85 -1.90 15.96
N ALA A 68 13.94 -2.58 16.31
CA ALA A 68 14.32 -2.81 17.73
C ALA A 68 14.58 -1.51 18.51
N ARG A 69 14.96 -0.43 17.82
CA ARG A 69 15.27 0.89 18.40
C ARG A 69 14.02 1.71 18.73
N TYR A 70 12.88 1.42 18.14
CA TYR A 70 11.65 2.18 18.35
C TYR A 70 11.19 2.04 19.83
N PRO A 71 10.76 3.11 20.50
CA PRO A 71 10.32 3.10 21.90
C PRO A 71 8.93 2.46 22.04
N TRP A 72 8.86 1.15 21.92
CA TRP A 72 7.63 0.36 21.99
C TRP A 72 6.89 0.55 23.31
N THR A 73 5.62 0.91 23.22
CA THR A 73 4.72 1.09 24.37
C THR A 73 3.54 0.11 24.32
N ALA A 74 2.79 0.02 25.40
CA ALA A 74 1.55 -0.76 25.44
C ALA A 74 0.50 -0.25 24.45
N ALA A 75 0.52 1.06 24.14
CA ALA A 75 -0.39 1.70 23.21
C ALA A 75 0.03 1.61 21.74
N THR A 76 1.21 1.04 21.44
CA THR A 76 1.65 0.85 20.05
C THR A 76 0.95 -0.36 19.43
N TYR A 77 0.26 -0.16 18.33
CA TYR A 77 -0.43 -1.19 17.55
C TYR A 77 0.00 -1.09 16.09
N THR A 78 0.20 -2.24 15.45
CA THR A 78 0.78 -2.32 14.10
C THR A 78 -0.11 -3.03 13.09
N GLY A 79 -1.42 -2.89 13.20
CA GLY A 79 -2.35 -3.42 12.20
C GLY A 79 -2.52 -4.94 12.26
N PHE A 80 -2.86 -5.52 11.12
CA PHE A 80 -3.12 -6.95 11.00
C PHE A 80 -1.84 -7.76 10.83
N GLY A 81 -0.95 -7.39 9.90
CA GLY A 81 0.30 -8.12 9.62
C GLY A 81 1.58 -7.33 9.95
N GLY A 82 1.46 -6.14 10.51
CA GLY A 82 2.54 -5.17 10.67
C GLY A 82 2.34 -3.97 9.75
N VAL A 83 3.12 -2.92 9.93
CA VAL A 83 3.06 -1.70 9.11
C VAL A 83 4.35 -1.56 8.31
N LEU A 84 4.21 -1.42 7.01
CA LEU A 84 5.24 -0.89 6.11
C LEU A 84 5.03 0.62 6.06
N LEU A 85 5.87 1.38 6.73
CA LEU A 85 5.95 2.83 6.62
C LEU A 85 6.96 3.16 5.53
N CYS A 86 6.60 4.00 4.56
CA CYS A 86 7.51 4.38 3.49
C CYS A 86 7.26 5.82 3.04
N THR A 87 8.10 6.32 2.15
CA THR A 87 7.89 7.58 1.43
C THR A 87 7.75 7.30 -0.06
N ASP A 88 6.89 8.06 -0.73
CA ASP A 88 6.87 8.06 -2.19
C ASP A 88 8.14 8.71 -2.79
N TYR A 89 8.26 8.73 -4.12
CA TYR A 89 9.41 9.36 -4.79
C TYR A 89 9.51 10.88 -4.58
N ASN A 90 8.46 11.51 -4.03
CA ASN A 90 8.46 12.93 -3.67
C ASN A 90 8.72 13.16 -2.18
N GLY A 91 8.95 12.08 -1.40
CA GLY A 91 9.17 12.16 0.04
C GLY A 91 7.90 12.27 0.88
N ARG A 92 6.70 12.04 0.29
CA ARG A 92 5.44 12.02 1.05
C ARG A 92 5.30 10.70 1.80
N PRO A 93 5.04 10.73 3.12
CA PRO A 93 4.91 9.51 3.89
C PRO A 93 3.62 8.75 3.55
N LEU A 94 3.74 7.43 3.47
CA LEU A 94 2.70 6.46 3.18
C LEU A 94 2.84 5.28 4.15
N ALA A 95 1.73 4.62 4.48
CA ALA A 95 1.77 3.43 5.32
C ALA A 95 0.78 2.37 4.84
N TYR A 96 1.21 1.11 4.92
CA TYR A 96 0.43 -0.03 4.47
C TYR A 96 0.46 -1.17 5.47
N ASP A 97 -0.61 -1.97 5.54
CA ASP A 97 -0.53 -3.27 6.21
C ASP A 97 0.40 -4.20 5.42
N MET A 98 1.26 -4.89 6.14
CA MET A 98 2.21 -5.82 5.53
C MET A 98 1.58 -7.17 5.15
N ALA A 99 0.42 -7.53 5.69
CA ALA A 99 -0.22 -8.78 5.33
C ALA A 99 -0.61 -8.80 3.85
N CYS A 100 -0.33 -9.91 3.18
CA CYS A 100 -0.71 -10.09 1.78
C CYS A 100 -2.24 -10.19 1.64
N PRO A 101 -2.91 -9.33 0.84
CA PRO A 101 -4.37 -9.38 0.67
C PRO A 101 -4.86 -10.61 -0.09
N VAL A 102 -3.99 -11.33 -0.81
CA VAL A 102 -4.33 -12.62 -1.43
C VAL A 102 -4.40 -13.72 -0.37
N GLU A 103 -3.42 -13.77 0.53
CA GLU A 103 -3.28 -14.79 1.56
C GLU A 103 -4.17 -14.54 2.77
N CYS A 104 -4.51 -13.28 3.08
CA CYS A 104 -5.29 -12.84 4.23
C CYS A 104 -4.81 -13.47 5.56
N SER A 105 -3.50 -13.58 5.73
CA SER A 105 -2.85 -14.20 6.89
C SER A 105 -1.86 -13.25 7.56
N ARG A 106 -1.87 -13.17 8.90
CA ARG A 106 -0.94 -12.34 9.68
C ARG A 106 0.52 -12.78 9.51
N ASP A 107 0.74 -14.05 9.24
CA ASP A 107 2.06 -14.64 9.15
C ASP A 107 2.69 -14.53 7.76
N VAL A 108 1.90 -14.07 6.77
CA VAL A 108 2.34 -13.93 5.38
C VAL A 108 2.42 -12.46 5.03
N THR A 109 3.57 -11.87 5.30
CA THR A 109 3.81 -10.43 5.14
C THR A 109 4.69 -10.14 3.95
N VAL A 110 4.35 -9.08 3.21
CA VAL A 110 5.16 -8.59 2.10
C VAL A 110 6.44 -7.91 2.60
N ARG A 111 7.49 -7.97 1.77
CA ARG A 111 8.76 -7.27 2.01
C ARG A 111 9.25 -6.63 0.71
N ILE A 112 9.98 -5.53 0.81
CA ILE A 112 10.57 -4.87 -0.35
C ILE A 112 11.68 -5.77 -0.91
N ASN A 113 11.59 -6.05 -2.22
CA ASN A 113 12.57 -6.82 -2.96
C ASN A 113 13.62 -5.92 -3.63
N SER A 114 14.54 -6.51 -4.41
CA SER A 114 15.60 -5.78 -5.13
C SER A 114 15.09 -4.79 -6.17
N ASP A 115 13.86 -4.98 -6.66
CA ASP A 115 13.24 -4.12 -7.67
C ASP A 115 12.40 -2.99 -7.05
N MET A 116 12.53 -2.78 -5.74
CA MET A 116 11.78 -1.78 -4.97
C MET A 116 10.26 -2.02 -5.00
N LEU A 117 9.83 -3.27 -5.08
CA LEU A 117 8.43 -3.69 -5.00
C LEU A 117 8.21 -4.48 -3.71
N ALA A 118 7.04 -4.32 -3.11
CA ALA A 118 6.64 -5.16 -1.99
C ALA A 118 6.18 -6.52 -2.53
N GLU A 119 6.89 -7.60 -2.17
CA GLU A 119 6.65 -8.95 -2.65
C GLU A 119 6.11 -9.86 -1.54
N CYS A 120 5.10 -10.65 -1.88
CA CYS A 120 4.59 -11.70 -1.01
C CYS A 120 5.46 -12.97 -1.14
N PRO A 121 6.01 -13.51 -0.05
CA PRO A 121 6.89 -14.69 -0.12
C PRO A 121 6.15 -15.98 -0.47
N ARG A 122 4.81 -16.00 -0.44
CA ARG A 122 4.00 -17.20 -0.70
C ARG A 122 3.40 -17.20 -2.11
N CYS A 123 2.66 -16.16 -2.47
CA CYS A 123 1.97 -16.12 -3.78
C CYS A 123 2.74 -15.31 -4.83
N HIS A 124 3.88 -14.70 -4.48
CA HIS A 124 4.70 -13.86 -5.35
C HIS A 124 3.94 -12.70 -5.99
N SER A 125 2.86 -12.24 -5.35
CA SER A 125 2.22 -10.99 -5.74
C SER A 125 3.13 -9.82 -5.44
N LEU A 126 3.16 -8.86 -6.38
CA LEU A 126 3.99 -7.66 -6.34
C LEU A 126 3.11 -6.42 -6.21
N TYR A 127 3.54 -5.48 -5.36
CA TYR A 127 2.83 -4.23 -5.09
C TYR A 127 3.78 -3.05 -5.19
N ASP A 128 3.35 -1.99 -5.88
CA ASP A 128 4.10 -0.75 -5.92
C ASP A 128 3.64 0.19 -4.78
N VAL A 129 4.47 0.29 -3.75
CA VAL A 129 4.22 1.09 -2.55
C VAL A 129 4.75 2.50 -2.66
N PHE A 130 5.60 2.79 -3.68
CA PHE A 130 6.26 4.09 -3.83
C PHE A 130 5.59 4.99 -4.87
N ALA A 131 4.91 4.44 -5.89
CA ALA A 131 4.25 5.19 -6.95
C ALA A 131 2.74 4.95 -7.04
N LEU A 132 2.29 3.70 -6.88
CA LEU A 132 0.89 3.30 -7.09
C LEU A 132 0.08 3.10 -5.80
N SER A 133 0.50 3.71 -4.70
CA SER A 133 -0.24 3.67 -3.42
C SER A 133 -0.57 2.24 -2.96
N GLY A 134 0.39 1.31 -3.08
CA GLY A 134 0.21 -0.09 -2.71
C GLY A 134 -0.62 -0.90 -3.70
N GLY A 135 -0.82 -0.39 -4.91
CA GLY A 135 -1.52 -1.10 -5.98
C GLY A 135 -0.76 -2.34 -6.47
N PRO A 136 -1.47 -3.39 -6.90
CA PRO A 136 -0.84 -4.62 -7.39
C PRO A 136 -0.27 -4.42 -8.79
N VAL A 137 0.96 -4.88 -9.02
CA VAL A 137 1.66 -4.79 -10.32
C VAL A 137 2.03 -6.15 -10.89
N GLY A 138 1.89 -7.24 -10.13
CA GLY A 138 2.20 -8.59 -10.59
C GLY A 138 1.60 -9.69 -9.73
N GLY A 139 1.61 -10.90 -10.27
CA GLY A 139 1.10 -12.11 -9.60
C GLY A 139 -0.42 -12.15 -9.44
N PRO A 140 -0.93 -13.05 -8.58
CA PRO A 140 -2.36 -13.22 -8.34
C PRO A 140 -3.08 -11.95 -7.92
N ALA A 141 -2.44 -11.09 -7.11
CA ALA A 141 -3.04 -9.82 -6.70
C ALA A 141 -3.38 -8.89 -7.88
N ALA A 142 -2.54 -8.88 -8.92
CA ALA A 142 -2.79 -8.06 -10.11
C ALA A 142 -3.95 -8.61 -10.95
N ALA A 143 -4.12 -9.95 -10.99
CA ALA A 143 -5.24 -10.59 -11.70
C ALA A 143 -6.59 -10.22 -11.07
N ASP A 144 -6.65 -10.13 -9.74
CA ASP A 144 -7.85 -9.84 -8.97
C ASP A 144 -7.97 -8.38 -8.53
N ASN A 145 -6.97 -7.56 -8.86
CA ASN A 145 -6.85 -6.16 -8.47
C ASN A 145 -6.89 -5.91 -6.95
N TYR A 146 -6.24 -6.76 -6.17
CA TYR A 146 -6.12 -6.65 -4.71
C TYR A 146 -4.90 -5.82 -4.33
N GLY A 147 -5.12 -4.61 -3.77
CA GLY A 147 -4.07 -3.75 -3.24
C GLY A 147 -3.83 -3.95 -1.74
N LEU A 148 -2.69 -3.45 -1.26
CA LEU A 148 -2.39 -3.40 0.17
C LEU A 148 -3.38 -2.48 0.90
N THR A 149 -3.75 -2.82 2.13
CA THR A 149 -4.53 -1.95 3.00
C THR A 149 -3.71 -0.71 3.34
N VAL A 150 -4.29 0.47 3.11
CA VAL A 150 -3.65 1.77 3.32
C VAL A 150 -4.00 2.29 4.70
N TYR A 151 -3.01 2.81 5.41
CA TYR A 151 -3.15 3.49 6.68
C TYR A 151 -2.90 4.99 6.54
N HIS A 152 -3.49 5.77 7.42
CA HIS A 152 -3.28 7.22 7.44
C HIS A 152 -1.94 7.57 8.11
N VAL A 153 -1.18 8.46 7.48
CA VAL A 153 0.01 9.07 8.08
C VAL A 153 -0.18 10.57 8.11
N GLY A 154 -0.11 11.17 9.28
CA GLY A 154 -0.36 12.60 9.42
C GLY A 154 0.21 13.18 10.71
N ALA A 155 0.11 14.50 10.84
CA ALA A 155 0.46 15.19 12.09
C ALA A 155 -0.41 14.72 13.24
N GLY A 156 0.16 14.56 14.42
CA GLY A 156 -0.58 14.23 15.63
C GLY A 156 -1.52 15.35 16.06
N HIS A 157 -2.61 14.96 16.73
CA HIS A 157 -3.64 15.91 17.20
C HIS A 157 -3.42 16.40 18.64
N MET A 158 -2.58 15.68 19.42
CA MET A 158 -2.37 15.94 20.84
C MET A 158 -0.92 16.36 21.17
N GLY A 159 -0.21 16.88 20.16
CA GLY A 159 1.17 17.34 20.31
C GLY A 159 2.22 16.36 19.79
N GLU A 160 1.81 15.22 19.25
CA GLU A 160 2.71 14.31 18.54
C GLU A 160 3.15 14.92 17.19
N TRP A 161 4.39 14.66 16.79
CA TRP A 161 4.91 15.15 15.50
C TRP A 161 4.21 14.45 14.33
N MET A 162 4.23 13.11 14.33
CA MET A 162 3.56 12.29 13.32
C MET A 162 2.91 11.06 13.96
N VAL A 163 1.79 10.64 13.40
CA VAL A 163 1.06 9.44 13.82
C VAL A 163 0.69 8.61 12.59
N VAL A 164 0.88 7.30 12.70
CA VAL A 164 0.30 6.32 11.77
C VAL A 164 -0.93 5.72 12.42
N SER A 165 -2.08 5.82 11.77
CA SER A 165 -3.37 5.35 12.27
C SER A 165 -4.21 4.71 11.17
N TYR A 166 -5.32 4.07 11.57
CA TYR A 166 -6.26 3.50 10.61
C TYR A 166 -7.14 4.55 9.97
#